data_d3d65f9e04dfcc47f1b42900f5d23566
#
_entry.id   d3d65f9e04dfcc47f1b42900f5d23566
#
_cell.length_a   1.000
_cell.length_b   1.000
_cell.length_c   1.000
_cell.angle_alpha   90.00
_cell.angle_beta   90.00
_cell.angle_gamma   90.00
#
_symmetry.space_group_name_H-M   'P 1'
#
loop_
_entity.id
_entity.type
_entity.pdbx_description
1 polymer ?
#
loop_
_entity_poly.entity_id
_entity_poly.type
_entity_poly.pdbx_seq_one_letter_code
_entity_poly.pdbx_strand_id
1 'polypeptide(L)' 'MEYTYSVTTLYDGELVNTLRVSDMMTAVDAWTKCVDCGDAKEYATYNLSDPTGKMYTKTFYRNGEVVMR' A
#
# COMPACT_ATOMS: atom_id res chain seq x y z
N MET A 1 -17.90 -17.00 -3.69
CA MET A 1 -17.25 -16.17 -2.66
C MET A 1 -16.41 -15.09 -3.34
N GLU A 2 -16.67 -13.86 -3.00
CA GLU A 2 -15.87 -12.77 -3.52
C GLU A 2 -14.64 -12.55 -2.65
N TYR A 3 -13.51 -12.45 -3.30
CA TYR A 3 -12.27 -12.11 -2.61
C TYR A 3 -12.00 -10.62 -2.83
N THR A 4 -11.72 -9.94 -1.76
CA THR A 4 -11.43 -8.51 -1.83
C THR A 4 -10.00 -8.27 -1.36
N TYR A 5 -9.22 -7.69 -2.26
CA TYR A 5 -7.88 -7.21 -1.96
C TYR A 5 -7.99 -5.71 -1.70
N SER A 6 -7.22 -5.21 -0.76
CA SER A 6 -7.19 -3.78 -0.50
C SER A 6 -5.76 -3.27 -0.52
N VAL A 7 -5.59 -2.10 -1.15
CA VAL A 7 -4.33 -1.37 -1.12
C VAL A 7 -4.59 -0.07 -0.37
N THR A 8 -3.96 0.06 0.78
CA THR A 8 -4.16 1.19 1.68
C THR A 8 -2.93 2.08 1.67
N THR A 9 -3.14 3.37 1.50
CA THR A 9 -2.06 4.36 1.49
C THR A 9 -2.14 5.20 2.75
N LEU A 10 -1.01 5.27 3.47
CA LEU A 10 -0.88 6.07 4.68
C LEU A 10 0.31 7.01 4.53
N TYR A 11 0.11 8.28 4.87
CA TYR A 11 1.18 9.26 4.93
C TYR A 11 1.39 9.66 6.39
N ASP A 12 2.59 9.43 6.89
CA ASP A 12 2.96 9.69 8.29
C ASP A 12 2.00 9.02 9.28
N GLY A 13 1.55 7.81 8.92
CA GLY A 13 0.65 7.02 9.75
C GLY A 13 -0.83 7.34 9.58
N GLU A 14 -1.17 8.34 8.78
CA GLU A 14 -2.56 8.71 8.55
C GLU A 14 -3.09 8.12 7.24
N LEU A 15 -4.25 7.51 7.32
CA LEU A 15 -4.90 6.93 6.14
C LEU A 15 -5.33 8.03 5.19
N VAL A 16 -4.88 7.95 3.92
CA VAL A 16 -5.26 8.92 2.89
C VAL A 16 -6.04 8.29 1.76
N ASN A 17 -5.90 7.00 1.54
CA ASN A 17 -6.61 6.33 0.45
C ASN A 17 -6.73 4.83 0.70
N THR A 18 -7.82 4.25 0.21
CA THR A 18 -7.99 2.80 0.18
C THR A 18 -8.57 2.41 -1.17
N LEU A 19 -7.86 1.51 -1.86
CA LEU A 19 -8.32 0.92 -3.11
C LEU A 19 -8.73 -0.52 -2.84
N ARG A 20 -9.95 -0.88 -3.26
CA ARG A 20 -10.44 -2.25 -3.12
C ARG A 20 -10.68 -2.85 -4.49
N VAL A 21 -10.10 -4.02 -4.73
CA VAL A 21 -10.25 -4.74 -5.99
C VAL A 21 -10.48 -6.21 -5.69
N SER A 22 -11.11 -6.92 -6.60
CA SER A 22 -11.40 -8.34 -6.43
C SER A 22 -10.34 -9.23 -7.07
N ASP A 23 -9.38 -8.64 -7.78
CA ASP A 23 -8.38 -9.35 -8.54
C ASP A 23 -6.98 -9.14 -7.95
N MET A 24 -6.28 -10.23 -7.69
CA MET A 24 -4.95 -10.19 -7.11
C MET A 24 -3.94 -9.43 -7.99
N MET A 25 -3.99 -9.67 -9.30
CA MET A 25 -3.03 -9.02 -10.22
C MET A 25 -3.22 -7.52 -10.23
N THR A 26 -4.47 -7.05 -10.21
CA THR A 26 -4.76 -5.62 -10.16
C THR A 26 -4.28 -5.02 -8.84
N ALA A 27 -4.49 -5.73 -7.73
CA ALA A 27 -4.04 -5.26 -6.42
C ALA A 27 -2.53 -5.17 -6.34
N VAL A 28 -1.83 -6.21 -6.77
CA VAL A 28 -0.37 -6.24 -6.76
C VAL A 28 0.21 -5.18 -7.67
N ASP A 29 -0.39 -4.98 -8.85
CA ASP A 29 0.05 -3.96 -9.79
C ASP A 29 -0.09 -2.55 -9.18
N ALA A 30 -1.24 -2.27 -8.58
CA ALA A 30 -1.49 -0.99 -7.92
C ALA A 30 -0.51 -0.76 -6.75
N TRP A 31 -0.29 -1.80 -5.95
CA TRP A 31 0.64 -1.73 -4.82
C TRP A 31 2.08 -1.48 -5.29
N THR A 32 2.49 -2.17 -6.37
CA THR A 32 3.83 -2.03 -6.93
C THR A 32 4.06 -0.63 -7.47
N LYS A 33 3.02 -0.01 -8.02
CA LYS A 33 3.11 1.34 -8.60
C LYS A 33 3.04 2.46 -7.56
N CYS A 34 2.78 2.14 -6.30
CA CYS A 34 2.74 3.14 -5.23
C CYS A 34 4.15 3.61 -4.91
N VAL A 35 4.52 4.73 -5.47
CA VAL A 35 5.88 5.27 -5.31
C VAL A 35 5.90 6.75 -4.93
N ASP A 36 4.74 7.40 -4.93
CA ASP A 36 4.66 8.83 -4.64
C ASP A 36 4.47 9.06 -3.14
N CYS A 37 5.44 9.68 -2.52
CA CYS A 37 5.38 10.07 -1.13
C CYS A 37 5.59 11.59 -0.96
N GLY A 38 5.26 12.35 -2.02
CA GLY A 38 5.52 13.79 -2.04
C GLY A 38 4.86 14.58 -0.92
N ASP A 39 3.69 14.13 -0.46
CA ASP A 39 2.96 14.79 0.63
C ASP A 39 3.37 14.32 2.01
N ALA A 40 4.16 13.25 2.11
CA ALA A 40 4.59 12.71 3.39
C ALA A 40 5.71 13.56 3.98
N LYS A 41 5.66 13.78 5.28
CA LYS A 41 6.69 14.51 6.01
C LYS A 41 7.83 13.58 6.42
N GLU A 42 7.52 12.36 6.78
CA GLU A 42 8.48 11.37 7.23
C GLU A 42 8.49 10.12 6.35
N TYR A 43 7.32 9.52 6.17
CA TYR A 43 7.24 8.27 5.40
C TYR A 43 5.85 8.09 4.81
N ALA A 44 5.79 7.32 3.75
CA ALA A 44 4.55 6.85 3.14
C ALA A 44 4.53 5.32 3.21
N THR A 45 3.43 4.76 3.64
CA THR A 45 3.27 3.32 3.76
C THR A 45 2.14 2.85 2.87
N TYR A 46 2.39 1.78 2.12
CA TYR A 46 1.42 1.18 1.21
C TYR A 46 1.22 -0.27 1.63
N ASN A 47 0.02 -0.60 2.08
CA ASN A 47 -0.31 -1.93 2.57
C ASN A 47 -1.20 -2.66 1.58
N LEU A 48 -0.79 -3.84 1.17
CA LEU A 48 -1.61 -4.74 0.37
C LEU A 48 -2.12 -5.85 1.28
N SER A 49 -3.44 -5.93 1.44
CA SER A 49 -4.09 -6.99 2.22
C SER A 49 -4.84 -7.93 1.30
N ASP A 50 -4.74 -9.23 1.55
CA ASP A 50 -5.48 -10.24 0.81
C ASP A 50 -6.66 -10.79 1.63
N PRO A 51 -7.55 -11.58 1.01
CA PRO A 51 -8.73 -12.11 1.72
C PRO A 51 -8.39 -13.07 2.86
N THR A 52 -7.18 -13.59 2.91
CA THR A 52 -6.77 -14.51 3.98
C THR A 52 -6.26 -13.77 5.21
N GLY A 53 -6.16 -12.45 5.13
CA GLY A 53 -5.65 -11.62 6.23
C GLY A 53 -4.16 -11.35 6.15
N LYS A 54 -3.48 -11.90 5.14
CA LYS A 54 -2.06 -11.64 4.96
C LYS A 54 -1.85 -10.21 4.45
N MET A 55 -0.84 -9.53 4.98
CA MET A 55 -0.55 -8.16 4.63
C MET A 55 0.90 -7.99 4.19
N TYR A 56 1.08 -7.28 3.11
CA TYR A 56 2.39 -6.89 2.60
C TYR A 56 2.53 -5.38 2.74
N THR A 57 3.66 -4.92 3.24
CA THR A 57 3.89 -3.51 3.51
C THR A 57 5.08 -3.01 2.72
N LYS A 58 4.90 -1.85 2.07
CA LYS A 58 5.95 -1.15 1.37
C LYS A 58 6.04 0.26 1.94
N THR A 59 7.19 0.61 2.51
CA THR A 59 7.38 1.90 3.17
C THR A 59 8.45 2.70 2.45
N PHE A 60 8.11 3.93 2.08
CA PHE A 60 9.03 4.90 1.51
C PHE A 60 9.37 5.93 2.56
N TYR A 61 10.64 6.12 2.79
CA TYR A 61 11.12 7.17 3.69
C TYR A 61 11.49 8.41 2.89
N ARG A 62 11.45 9.54 3.55
CA ARG A 62 11.71 10.82 2.91
C ARG A 62 13.10 10.91 2.29
N ASN A 63 14.06 10.18 2.80
CA ASN A 63 15.42 10.14 2.27
C ASN A 63 15.59 9.26 1.03
N GLY A 64 14.48 8.67 0.54
CA GLY A 64 14.51 7.80 -0.63
C GLY A 64 14.66 6.32 -0.32
N GLU A 65 14.82 5.94 0.95
CA GLU A 65 14.90 4.55 1.35
C GLU A 65 13.56 3.85 1.18
N VAL A 66 13.57 2.62 0.69
CA VAL A 66 12.36 1.80 0.52
C VAL A 66 12.53 0.50 1.29
N VAL A 67 11.56 0.19 2.15
CA VAL A 67 11.55 -1.04 2.92
C VAL A 67 10.29 -1.83 2.55
N MET A 68 10.47 -3.09 2.14
CA MET A 68 9.37 -3.98 1.78
C MET A 68 9.34 -5.16 2.74
N ARG A 69 8.15 -5.48 3.24
CA ARG A 69 7.97 -6.59 4.20
C ARG A 69 6.76 -7.45 3.86
#